data_826fadc3874b5de98f434d2866a7bd36
#
_entry.id   826fadc3874b5de98f434d2866a7bd36
#
_cell.length_a   1.000
_cell.length_b   1.000
_cell.length_c   1.000
_cell.angle_alpha   90.00
_cell.angle_beta   90.00
_cell.angle_gamma   90.00
#
_symmetry.space_group_name_H-M   'P 1'
#
loop_
_entity.id
_entity.type
_entity.pdbx_description
1 polymer ?
#
loop_
_entity_poly.entity_id
_entity_poly.type
_entity_poly.pdbx_seq_one_letter_code
_entity_poly.pdbx_strand_id
1 'polypeptide(L)'
;MGDLMKFAPISDRLTGLGAAKWAVHSESLRRAALGQPIIILSIGEPDLPPPAKVLDQAANSMRSGRTRYAAGQGEPEALLAIANHLSKRSGNPVTPEEIL
;
A
#
# COMPACT_ATOMS: atom_id res chain seq x y z
N MET A 1 13.34 31.94 -20.91
CA MET A 1 12.38 32.17 -19.78
C MET A 1 11.33 31.11 -19.92
N GLY A 2 11.45 30.02 -19.13
CA GLY A 2 10.57 28.87 -19.22
C GLY A 2 9.16 29.24 -18.77
N ASP A 3 8.20 28.88 -19.57
CA ASP A 3 6.78 29.01 -19.25
C ASP A 3 6.48 28.15 -18.01
N LEU A 4 6.24 28.80 -16.88
CA LEU A 4 5.87 28.11 -15.64
C LEU A 4 4.53 27.40 -15.89
N MET A 5 4.54 26.08 -15.78
CA MET A 5 3.35 25.25 -15.88
C MET A 5 2.27 25.81 -14.95
N LYS A 6 1.18 26.30 -15.49
CA LYS A 6 0.04 26.81 -14.73
C LYS A 6 -0.91 25.65 -14.43
N PHE A 7 -1.11 25.39 -13.17
CA PHE A 7 -2.17 24.44 -12.75
C PHE A 7 -3.56 25.05 -12.92
N ALA A 8 -4.54 24.21 -13.13
CA ALA A 8 -5.94 24.68 -13.15
C ALA A 8 -6.32 25.28 -11.80
N PRO A 9 -7.14 26.36 -11.73
CA PRO A 9 -7.51 27.00 -10.46
C PRO A 9 -8.14 26.05 -9.44
N ILE A 10 -8.76 24.95 -9.90
CA ILE A 10 -9.31 23.93 -9.00
C ILE A 10 -8.22 23.24 -8.13
N SER A 11 -6.97 23.23 -8.58
CA SER A 11 -5.87 22.67 -7.80
C SER A 11 -5.56 23.46 -6.52
N ASP A 12 -5.92 24.76 -6.50
CA ASP A 12 -5.75 25.61 -5.32
C ASP A 12 -6.57 25.10 -4.13
N ARG A 13 -7.69 24.41 -4.40
CA ARG A 13 -8.53 23.78 -3.38
C ARG A 13 -7.83 22.62 -2.66
N LEU A 14 -6.79 22.06 -3.26
CA LEU A 14 -5.98 20.97 -2.70
C LEU A 14 -4.76 21.50 -1.93
N THR A 15 -4.50 22.81 -2.03
CA THR A 15 -3.37 23.47 -1.36
C THR A 15 -3.51 23.32 0.15
N GLY A 16 -2.49 22.75 0.80
CA GLY A 16 -2.48 22.54 2.24
C GLY A 16 -3.22 21.28 2.73
N LEU A 17 -4.01 20.61 1.88
CA LEU A 17 -4.68 19.37 2.24
C LEU A 17 -3.65 18.22 2.32
N GLY A 18 -3.37 17.76 3.55
CA GLY A 18 -2.52 16.60 3.79
C GLY A 18 -1.02 16.90 3.87
N ALA A 19 -0.51 17.99 3.34
CA ALA A 19 0.93 18.32 3.39
C ALA A 19 1.46 18.40 4.83
N ALA A 20 0.71 18.99 5.75
CA ALA A 20 1.08 19.11 7.15
C ALA A 20 1.22 17.74 7.85
N LYS A 21 0.44 16.74 7.43
CA LYS A 21 0.50 15.37 7.99
C LYS A 21 1.85 14.69 7.72
N TRP A 22 2.47 15.03 6.59
CA TRP A 22 3.74 14.45 6.17
C TRP A 22 4.96 15.26 6.60
N ALA A 23 4.78 16.47 7.14
CA ALA A 23 5.88 17.35 7.51
C ALA A 23 6.83 16.71 8.54
N VAL A 24 6.28 16.08 9.57
CA VAL A 24 7.06 15.39 10.61
C VAL A 24 7.83 14.21 10.01
N HIS A 25 7.20 13.42 9.15
CA HIS A 25 7.85 12.29 8.48
C HIS A 25 9.00 12.76 7.58
N SER A 26 8.75 13.75 6.72
CA SER A 26 9.76 14.30 5.80
C SER A 26 10.95 14.90 6.55
N GLU A 27 10.71 15.61 7.64
CA GLU A 27 11.78 16.17 8.47
C GLU A 27 12.57 15.07 9.18
N SER A 28 11.90 14.00 9.64
CA SER A 28 12.58 12.84 10.23
C SER A 28 13.50 12.16 9.22
N LEU A 29 13.05 11.92 8.00
CA LEU A 29 13.88 11.36 6.93
C LEU A 29 15.06 12.25 6.61
N ARG A 30 14.84 13.56 6.52
CA ARG A 30 15.92 14.53 6.27
C ARG A 30 17.00 14.49 7.35
N ARG A 31 16.60 14.42 8.62
CA ARG A 31 17.55 14.34 9.76
C ARG A 31 18.28 13.01 9.78
N ALA A 32 17.61 11.91 9.52
CA ALA A 32 18.23 10.60 9.41
C ALA A 32 19.30 10.58 8.30
N ALA A 33 19.01 11.15 7.14
CA ALA A 33 19.96 11.29 6.04
C ALA A 33 21.20 12.13 6.39
N LEU A 34 21.09 13.02 7.38
CA LEU A 34 22.22 13.78 7.93
C LEU A 34 22.98 13.04 9.05
N GLY A 35 22.67 11.76 9.27
CA GLY A 35 23.33 10.94 10.29
C GLY A 35 22.90 11.25 11.72
N GLN A 36 21.80 11.98 11.93
CA GLN A 36 21.31 12.24 13.29
C GLN A 36 20.66 10.98 13.87
N PRO A 37 20.91 10.64 15.14
CA PRO A 37 20.35 9.47 15.80
C PRO A 37 18.87 9.70 16.14
N ILE A 38 17.98 9.41 15.21
CA ILE A 38 16.52 9.51 15.42
C ILE A 38 15.83 8.19 15.13
N ILE A 39 14.78 7.90 15.90
CA ILE A 39 13.89 6.79 15.68
C ILE A 39 12.64 7.31 14.97
N ILE A 40 12.34 6.78 13.79
CA ILE A 40 11.21 7.20 12.98
C ILE A 40 10.00 6.32 13.32
N LEU A 41 8.97 6.91 13.94
CA LEU A 41 7.72 6.23 14.31
C LEU A 41 6.50 6.84 13.59
N SER A 42 6.75 7.64 12.55
CA SER A 42 5.70 8.37 11.82
C SER A 42 4.92 7.54 10.81
N ILE A 43 5.43 6.35 10.47
CA ILE A 43 4.74 5.38 9.60
C ILE A 43 4.87 4.01 10.26
N GLY A 44 3.75 3.25 10.28
CA GLY A 44 3.75 1.85 10.67
C GLY A 44 4.14 0.97 9.49
N GLU A 45 5.42 0.65 9.38
CA GLU A 45 5.95 -0.23 8.34
C GLU A 45 6.58 -1.46 8.99
N PRO A 46 6.27 -2.68 8.49
CA PRO A 46 6.94 -3.88 8.97
C PRO A 46 8.45 -3.82 8.69
N ASP A 47 9.26 -4.18 9.66
CA ASP A 47 10.73 -4.26 9.54
C ASP A 47 11.22 -5.57 8.91
N LEU A 48 10.35 -6.59 8.84
CA LEU A 48 10.64 -7.86 8.22
C LEU A 48 10.15 -7.89 6.76
N PRO A 49 10.98 -8.38 5.83
CA PRO A 49 10.55 -8.55 4.45
C PRO A 49 9.47 -9.64 4.35
N PRO A 50 8.63 -9.61 3.29
CA PRO A 50 7.72 -10.71 3.01
C PRO A 50 8.46 -12.04 2.88
N PRO A 51 7.85 -13.18 3.25
CA PRO A 51 8.45 -14.49 3.04
C PRO A 51 8.87 -14.70 1.58
N ALA A 52 10.03 -15.34 1.34
CA ALA A 52 10.56 -15.55 0.00
C ALA A 52 9.54 -16.21 -0.95
N LYS A 53 8.77 -17.20 -0.46
CA LYS A 53 7.71 -17.85 -1.22
C LYS A 53 6.65 -16.87 -1.75
N VAL A 54 6.33 -15.83 -0.99
CA VAL A 54 5.37 -14.79 -1.43
C VAL A 54 5.98 -13.94 -2.54
N LEU A 55 7.24 -13.56 -2.39
CA LEU A 55 7.97 -12.78 -3.40
C LEU A 55 8.11 -13.56 -4.72
N ASP A 56 8.49 -14.83 -4.62
CA ASP A 56 8.64 -15.72 -5.78
C ASP A 56 7.30 -15.89 -6.51
N GLN A 57 6.21 -16.11 -5.76
CA GLN A 57 4.88 -16.25 -6.33
C GLN A 57 4.42 -14.96 -7.03
N ALA A 58 4.65 -13.80 -6.44
CA ALA A 58 4.34 -12.51 -7.05
C ALA A 58 5.11 -12.31 -8.35
N ALA A 59 6.42 -12.59 -8.34
CA ALA A 59 7.27 -12.48 -9.52
C ALA A 59 6.82 -13.44 -10.64
N ASN A 60 6.47 -14.69 -10.30
CA ASN A 60 5.98 -15.67 -11.25
C ASN A 60 4.63 -15.28 -11.84
N SER A 61 3.72 -14.75 -11.02
CA SER A 61 2.43 -14.24 -11.49
C SER A 61 2.59 -13.10 -12.49
N MET A 62 3.47 -12.16 -12.22
CA MET A 62 3.79 -11.07 -13.15
C MET A 62 4.39 -11.60 -14.47
N ARG A 63 5.37 -12.52 -14.40
CA ARG A 63 5.99 -13.11 -15.60
C ARG A 63 4.98 -13.92 -16.43
N SER A 64 3.98 -14.54 -15.81
CA SER A 64 2.90 -15.27 -16.49
C SER A 64 1.79 -14.36 -17.04
N GLY A 65 1.94 -13.04 -16.98
CA GLY A 65 1.01 -12.08 -17.57
C GLY A 65 -0.16 -11.67 -16.68
N ARG A 66 -0.16 -12.02 -15.39
CA ARG A 66 -1.17 -11.56 -14.42
C ARG A 66 -0.91 -10.12 -14.00
N THR A 67 -1.02 -9.19 -14.96
CA THR A 67 -0.72 -7.76 -14.77
C THR A 67 -1.90 -6.85 -15.09
N ARG A 68 -3.09 -7.42 -15.28
CA ARG A 68 -4.33 -6.69 -15.58
C ARG A 68 -5.12 -6.39 -14.32
N TYR A 69 -6.12 -5.55 -14.45
CA TYR A 69 -7.08 -5.30 -13.37
C TYR A 69 -7.83 -6.58 -12.99
N ALA A 70 -7.97 -6.80 -11.70
CA ALA A 70 -8.87 -7.81 -11.16
C ALA A 70 -10.33 -7.30 -11.19
N ALA A 71 -11.28 -8.19 -10.92
CA ALA A 71 -12.65 -7.79 -10.59
C ALA A 71 -12.67 -6.89 -9.34
N GLY A 72 -13.73 -6.10 -9.18
CA GLY A 72 -13.83 -5.11 -8.10
C GLY A 72 -13.62 -5.66 -6.69
N GLN A 73 -14.02 -6.91 -6.45
CA GLN A 73 -13.81 -7.60 -5.18
C GLN A 73 -12.44 -8.30 -5.08
N GLY A 74 -11.75 -8.50 -6.19
CA GLY A 74 -10.48 -9.19 -6.25
C GLY A 74 -10.52 -10.48 -7.07
N GLU A 75 -9.42 -11.21 -7.07
CA GLU A 75 -9.28 -12.48 -7.78
C GLU A 75 -10.03 -13.59 -7.03
N PRO A 76 -10.80 -14.47 -7.73
CA PRO A 76 -11.58 -15.53 -7.08
C PRO A 76 -10.77 -16.45 -6.18
N GLU A 77 -9.54 -16.79 -6.58
CA GLU A 77 -8.65 -17.62 -5.76
C GLU A 77 -8.24 -16.92 -4.45
N ALA A 78 -8.06 -15.59 -4.49
CA ALA A 78 -7.74 -14.81 -3.29
C ALA A 78 -8.93 -14.75 -2.34
N LEU A 79 -10.14 -14.50 -2.87
CA LEU A 79 -11.38 -14.51 -2.09
C LEU A 79 -11.61 -15.85 -1.41
N LEU A 80 -11.45 -16.95 -2.14
CA LEU A 80 -11.58 -18.31 -1.60
C LEU A 80 -10.53 -18.58 -0.50
N ALA A 81 -9.28 -18.19 -0.72
CA ALA A 81 -8.22 -18.37 0.26
C ALA A 81 -8.48 -17.60 1.55
N ILE A 82 -8.96 -16.36 1.44
CA ILE A 82 -9.32 -15.51 2.59
C ILE A 82 -10.51 -16.12 3.34
N ALA A 83 -11.58 -16.50 2.62
CA ALA A 83 -12.76 -17.11 3.22
C ALA A 83 -12.43 -18.40 3.98
N ASN A 84 -11.61 -19.27 3.40
CA ASN A 84 -11.14 -20.49 4.04
C ASN A 84 -10.28 -20.20 5.30
N HIS A 85 -9.41 -19.19 5.23
CA HIS A 85 -8.60 -18.79 6.38
C HIS A 85 -9.47 -18.27 7.52
N LEU A 86 -10.41 -17.38 7.22
CA LEU A 86 -11.33 -16.81 8.20
C LEU A 86 -12.24 -17.87 8.81
N SER A 87 -12.78 -18.79 8.00
CA SER A 87 -13.59 -19.92 8.49
C SER A 87 -12.84 -20.75 9.53
N LYS A 88 -11.59 -21.12 9.21
CA LYS A 88 -10.74 -21.89 10.13
C LYS A 88 -10.41 -21.13 11.43
N ARG A 89 -10.18 -19.82 11.32
CA ARG A 89 -9.79 -18.99 12.47
C ARG A 89 -10.96 -18.68 13.40
N SER A 90 -12.16 -18.44 12.84
CA SER A 90 -13.35 -18.04 13.60
C SER A 90 -14.16 -19.24 14.11
N GLY A 91 -13.98 -20.42 13.50
CA GLY A 91 -14.84 -21.59 13.71
C GLY A 91 -16.22 -21.50 13.03
N ASN A 92 -16.48 -20.42 12.30
CA ASN A 92 -17.74 -20.21 11.58
C ASN A 92 -17.47 -20.27 10.05
N PRO A 93 -18.37 -20.82 9.25
CA PRO A 93 -18.24 -20.80 7.80
C PRO A 93 -18.30 -19.36 7.27
N VAL A 94 -17.34 -18.99 6.43
CA VAL A 94 -17.28 -17.74 5.70
C VAL A 94 -17.21 -18.08 4.21
N THR A 95 -18.00 -17.39 3.39
CA THR A 95 -18.01 -17.62 1.93
C THR A 95 -17.24 -16.52 1.19
N PRO A 96 -16.77 -16.79 -0.05
CA PRO A 96 -16.07 -15.76 -0.84
C PRO A 96 -16.90 -14.50 -1.09
N GLU A 97 -18.23 -14.60 -1.15
CA GLU A 97 -19.16 -13.49 -1.38
C GLU A 97 -19.22 -12.52 -0.18
N GLU A 98 -18.79 -12.95 0.99
CA GLU A 98 -18.73 -12.14 2.21
C GLU A 98 -17.40 -11.39 2.35
N ILE A 99 -16.45 -11.57 1.42
CA ILE A 99 -15.16 -10.90 1.39
C ILE A 99 -15.26 -9.64 0.51
N LEU A 100 -14.91 -8.48 1.08
CA LEU A 100 -14.92 -7.16 0.42
C LEU A 100 -13.52 -6.57 0.32
#